data_a478a45c7aa8fbec3275dd99815bf786
#
_entry.id   a478a45c7aa8fbec3275dd99815bf786
#
_cell.length_a   1.000
_cell.length_b   1.000
_cell.length_c   1.000
_cell.angle_alpha   90.00
_cell.angle_beta   90.00
_cell.angle_gamma   90.00
#
_symmetry.space_group_name_H-M   'P 1'
#
loop_
_entity.id
_entity.type
_entity.pdbx_description
1 polymer ?
#
loop_
_entity_poly.entity_id
_entity_poly.type
_entity_poly.pdbx_seq_one_letter_code
_entity_poly.pdbx_strand_id
1 'polypeptide(L)'
;MRALAAIALVSAAATLWNVGTDRSANRSDWSASRSGERYDVRLDTSKGAIVIAVHRDWAPRGADRFHELVVSHYFDDSRFFRVVKGQWAQFGIAGDAALATAWRSRTFADDPRSQSNTRGRVAFAFAVPNGRTTQVYISLRDNSYQDDQGFVPFGEVVQGMEVADALNSEYGETAGGGIRAGRQQPLFDGGNGFLDRAFPRLDRLLHARVLP
;
A
#
# COMPACT_ATOMS: atom_id res chain seq x y z
N MET A 1 39.13 59.26 -36.56
CA MET A 1 38.69 59.50 -35.22
C MET A 1 37.87 58.27 -34.80
N ARG A 2 38.41 57.45 -33.89
CA ARG A 2 37.84 56.20 -33.47
C ARG A 2 37.12 56.41 -32.09
N ALA A 3 35.83 56.17 -32.06
CA ALA A 3 35.08 56.21 -30.83
C ALA A 3 35.06 54.81 -30.22
N LEU A 4 35.61 54.71 -29.01
CA LEU A 4 35.54 53.49 -28.14
C LEU A 4 34.21 53.48 -27.39
N ALA A 5 33.39 52.46 -27.59
CA ALA A 5 32.20 52.20 -26.79
C ALA A 5 32.59 51.26 -25.63
N ALA A 6 32.38 51.71 -24.41
CA ALA A 6 32.58 50.96 -23.19
C ALA A 6 31.34 50.05 -22.96
N ILE A 7 31.57 48.76 -22.85
CA ILE A 7 30.55 47.79 -22.48
C ILE A 7 30.59 47.61 -20.95
N ALA A 8 29.52 48.03 -20.29
CA ALA A 8 29.31 47.78 -18.85
C ALA A 8 28.80 46.34 -18.63
N LEU A 9 29.59 45.54 -17.95
CA LEU A 9 29.20 44.21 -17.46
C LEU A 9 28.34 44.36 -16.21
N VAL A 10 27.04 44.05 -16.31
CA VAL A 10 26.14 43.93 -15.17
C VAL A 10 26.27 42.49 -14.66
N SER A 11 26.91 42.32 -13.51
CA SER A 11 26.94 41.05 -12.76
C SER A 11 25.57 40.81 -12.10
N ALA A 12 24.80 39.92 -12.65
CA ALA A 12 23.63 39.40 -11.97
C ALA A 12 24.07 38.31 -10.99
N ALA A 13 24.07 38.62 -9.69
CA ALA A 13 24.23 37.61 -8.64
C ALA A 13 22.95 36.77 -8.57
N ALA A 14 22.98 35.58 -9.11
CA ALA A 14 21.93 34.57 -8.92
C ALA A 14 22.05 34.00 -7.49
N THR A 15 21.19 34.45 -6.59
CA THR A 15 20.98 33.81 -5.31
C THR A 15 20.28 32.46 -5.54
N LEU A 16 21.06 31.39 -5.55
CA LEU A 16 20.54 30.02 -5.51
C LEU A 16 19.87 29.81 -4.15
N TRP A 17 18.57 29.87 -4.13
CA TRP A 17 17.80 29.32 -3.02
C TRP A 17 17.93 27.79 -3.07
N ASN A 18 18.80 27.30 -2.19
CA ASN A 18 18.93 25.87 -1.93
C ASN A 18 17.70 25.44 -1.09
N VAL A 19 16.61 25.06 -1.78
CA VAL A 19 15.50 24.34 -1.15
C VAL A 19 16.02 22.93 -0.90
N GLY A 20 16.79 22.80 0.17
CA GLY A 20 17.15 21.51 0.75
C GLY A 20 15.84 20.84 1.20
N THR A 21 15.30 19.98 0.36
CA THR A 21 14.27 19.02 0.79
C THR A 21 14.95 18.09 1.78
N ASP A 22 14.82 18.42 3.06
CA ASP A 22 15.30 17.58 4.16
C ASP A 22 14.47 16.28 4.24
N ARG A 23 14.78 15.36 3.32
CA ARG A 23 14.24 14.00 3.34
C ARG A 23 14.85 13.13 4.44
N SER A 24 15.86 13.63 5.14
CA SER A 24 16.54 12.91 6.22
C SER A 24 15.81 13.04 7.56
N ALA A 25 15.20 14.21 7.84
CA ALA A 25 14.44 14.44 9.07
C ALA A 25 13.26 13.48 9.21
N ASN A 26 12.54 13.21 8.13
CA ASN A 26 11.36 12.33 8.16
C ASN A 26 11.71 10.84 8.35
N ARG A 27 12.93 10.40 8.04
CA ARG A 27 13.39 9.03 8.31
C ARG A 27 13.89 8.84 9.74
N SER A 28 14.48 9.87 10.34
CA SER A 28 14.99 9.81 11.71
C SER A 28 13.88 9.83 12.75
N ASP A 29 12.83 10.63 12.52
CA ASP A 29 11.67 10.70 13.43
C ASP A 29 10.86 9.40 13.42
N TRP A 30 10.69 8.77 12.24
CA TRP A 30 10.08 7.45 12.14
C TRP A 30 10.91 6.39 12.87
N SER A 31 12.25 6.43 12.79
CA SER A 31 13.12 5.50 13.49
C SER A 31 13.07 5.68 15.01
N ALA A 32 12.85 6.90 15.49
CA ALA A 32 12.72 7.21 16.91
C ALA A 32 11.33 6.82 17.46
N SER A 33 10.26 6.93 16.67
CA SER A 33 8.91 6.51 17.06
C SER A 33 8.67 4.99 16.99
N ARG A 34 9.65 4.23 16.50
CA ARG A 34 9.63 2.74 16.46
C ARG A 34 9.73 2.08 17.84
N SER A 35 9.65 2.81 18.93
CA SER A 35 9.57 2.23 20.27
C SER A 35 8.25 1.49 20.56
N GLY A 36 7.25 1.58 19.68
CA GLY A 36 6.02 0.80 19.73
C GLY A 36 6.12 -0.40 18.79
N GLU A 37 6.14 -1.61 19.34
CA GLU A 37 6.06 -2.86 18.57
C GLU A 37 4.71 -3.03 17.87
N ARG A 38 3.73 -2.17 18.20
CA ARG A 38 2.36 -2.19 17.69
C ARG A 38 1.85 -0.77 17.39
N TYR A 39 1.07 -0.64 16.31
CA TYR A 39 0.28 0.54 15.99
C TYR A 39 -1.00 0.13 15.28
N ASP A 40 -2.04 0.96 15.37
CA ASP A 40 -3.33 0.69 14.74
C ASP A 40 -3.49 1.54 13.48
N VAL A 41 -4.04 0.93 12.43
CA VAL A 41 -4.37 1.59 11.15
C VAL A 41 -5.86 1.47 10.91
N ARG A 42 -6.52 2.60 10.66
CA ARG A 42 -7.91 2.65 10.23
C ARG A 42 -7.99 2.75 8.71
N LEU A 43 -8.75 1.86 8.11
CA LEU A 43 -9.17 1.87 6.73
C LEU A 43 -10.62 2.36 6.68
N ASP A 44 -10.86 3.54 6.10
CA ASP A 44 -12.22 4.01 5.81
C ASP A 44 -12.63 3.49 4.44
N THR A 45 -13.65 2.64 4.39
CA THR A 45 -14.10 1.99 3.15
C THR A 45 -15.51 2.43 2.76
N SER A 46 -15.94 2.11 1.53
CA SER A 46 -17.32 2.32 1.08
C SER A 46 -18.36 1.52 1.87
N LYS A 47 -17.94 0.52 2.66
CA LYS A 47 -18.81 -0.32 3.52
C LYS A 47 -18.74 0.00 5.00
N GLY A 48 -17.83 0.87 5.41
CA GLY A 48 -17.57 1.20 6.82
C GLY A 48 -16.09 1.18 7.13
N ALA A 49 -15.77 1.26 8.41
CA ALA A 49 -14.38 1.28 8.87
C ALA A 49 -13.88 -0.12 9.24
N ILE A 50 -12.62 -0.39 8.91
CA ILE A 50 -11.87 -1.54 9.37
C ILE A 50 -10.66 -1.03 10.16
N VAL A 51 -10.38 -1.56 11.34
CA VAL A 51 -9.17 -1.23 12.10
C VAL A 51 -8.25 -2.44 12.15
N ILE A 52 -7.01 -2.24 11.77
CA ILE A 52 -5.95 -3.25 11.75
C ILE A 52 -4.94 -2.89 12.84
N ALA A 53 -4.74 -3.80 13.81
CA ALA A 53 -3.58 -3.77 14.68
C ALA A 53 -2.39 -4.34 13.93
N VAL A 54 -1.36 -3.53 13.76
CA VAL A 54 -0.11 -3.91 13.11
C VAL A 54 0.92 -4.28 14.16
N HIS A 55 1.54 -5.43 14.02
CA HIS A 55 2.49 -6.00 14.96
C HIS A 55 3.86 -6.12 14.30
N ARG A 56 4.76 -5.22 14.67
CA ARG A 56 6.11 -5.17 14.12
C ARG A 56 6.95 -6.38 14.54
N ASP A 57 6.70 -6.91 15.72
CA ASP A 57 7.34 -8.14 16.24
C ASP A 57 6.95 -9.40 15.44
N TRP A 58 5.80 -9.39 14.75
CA TRP A 58 5.39 -10.53 13.90
C TRP A 58 6.12 -10.56 12.56
N ALA A 59 6.25 -9.39 11.92
CA ALA A 59 6.86 -9.25 10.60
C ALA A 59 7.36 -7.80 10.42
N PRO A 60 8.58 -7.47 10.88
CA PRO A 60 9.08 -6.10 10.95
C PRO A 60 9.14 -5.40 9.59
N ARG A 61 9.54 -6.09 8.53
CA ARG A 61 9.63 -5.50 7.17
C ARG A 61 8.24 -5.26 6.58
N GLY A 62 7.32 -6.21 6.80
CA GLY A 62 5.92 -6.07 6.40
C GLY A 62 5.25 -4.91 7.12
N ALA A 63 5.39 -4.82 8.44
CA ALA A 63 4.85 -3.73 9.25
C ALA A 63 5.42 -2.36 8.83
N ASP A 64 6.75 -2.25 8.65
CA ASP A 64 7.40 -1.03 8.21
C ASP A 64 6.93 -0.60 6.80
N ARG A 65 6.79 -1.55 5.86
CA ARG A 65 6.26 -1.27 4.52
C ARG A 65 4.79 -0.82 4.56
N PHE A 66 3.96 -1.47 5.37
CA PHE A 66 2.56 -1.09 5.49
C PHE A 66 2.42 0.33 6.05
N HIS A 67 3.20 0.67 7.07
CA HIS A 67 3.27 2.04 7.59
C HIS A 67 3.67 3.06 6.51
N GLU A 68 4.76 2.78 5.76
CA GLU A 68 5.23 3.65 4.67
C GLU A 68 4.11 3.93 3.65
N LEU A 69 3.36 2.89 3.26
CA LEU A 69 2.26 3.01 2.31
C LEU A 69 1.09 3.83 2.88
N VAL A 70 0.76 3.66 4.17
CA VAL A 70 -0.31 4.42 4.84
C VAL A 70 0.06 5.89 4.95
N VAL A 71 1.24 6.23 5.47
CA VAL A 71 1.64 7.63 5.67
C VAL A 71 1.94 8.37 4.37
N SER A 72 2.24 7.65 3.28
CA SER A 72 2.39 8.22 1.94
C SER A 72 1.06 8.34 1.18
N HIS A 73 -0.08 8.02 1.81
CA HIS A 73 -1.41 8.03 1.19
C HIS A 73 -1.52 7.12 -0.05
N TYR A 74 -0.67 6.08 -0.13
CA TYR A 74 -0.63 5.19 -1.29
C TYR A 74 -1.94 4.44 -1.52
N PHE A 75 -2.66 4.11 -0.44
CA PHE A 75 -3.90 3.35 -0.50
C PHE A 75 -5.15 4.20 -0.74
N ASP A 76 -5.05 5.53 -0.65
CA ASP A 76 -6.21 6.42 -0.74
C ASP A 76 -6.88 6.30 -2.12
N ASP A 77 -8.21 6.25 -2.11
CA ASP A 77 -9.08 5.99 -3.27
C ASP A 77 -8.71 4.73 -4.09
N SER A 78 -8.13 3.71 -3.47
CA SER A 78 -7.90 2.43 -4.13
C SER A 78 -9.14 1.52 -4.07
N ARG A 79 -9.04 0.31 -4.65
CA ARG A 79 -10.14 -0.67 -4.70
C ARG A 79 -9.75 -1.97 -4.02
N PHE A 80 -10.74 -2.62 -3.39
CA PHE A 80 -10.64 -4.04 -3.08
C PHE A 80 -10.84 -4.82 -4.38
N PHE A 81 -9.78 -4.91 -5.18
CA PHE A 81 -9.85 -5.39 -6.56
C PHE A 81 -10.03 -6.91 -6.67
N ARG A 82 -9.79 -7.66 -5.59
CA ARG A 82 -9.94 -9.11 -5.53
C ARG A 82 -10.53 -9.55 -4.21
N VAL A 83 -11.85 -9.77 -4.18
CA VAL A 83 -12.55 -10.30 -3.01
C VAL A 83 -13.10 -11.68 -3.35
N VAL A 84 -12.59 -12.71 -2.70
CA VAL A 84 -13.09 -14.09 -2.83
C VAL A 84 -13.91 -14.40 -1.59
N LYS A 85 -15.22 -14.53 -1.77
CA LYS A 85 -16.19 -14.67 -0.68
C LYS A 85 -15.76 -15.75 0.32
N GLY A 86 -15.69 -15.36 1.59
CA GLY A 86 -15.32 -16.25 2.68
C GLY A 86 -13.90 -16.79 2.63
N GLN A 87 -13.02 -16.18 1.82
CA GLN A 87 -11.59 -16.56 1.75
C GLN A 87 -10.67 -15.40 2.08
N TRP A 88 -10.66 -14.35 1.23
CA TRP A 88 -9.85 -13.15 1.44
C TRP A 88 -10.40 -11.93 0.72
N ALA A 89 -10.01 -10.76 1.21
CA ALA A 89 -10.21 -9.47 0.57
C ALA A 89 -8.85 -8.82 0.30
N GLN A 90 -8.50 -8.60 -0.97
CA GLN A 90 -7.19 -8.10 -1.40
C GLN A 90 -7.31 -6.70 -1.99
N PHE A 91 -6.38 -5.82 -1.58
CA PHE A 91 -6.23 -4.43 -2.02
C PHE A 91 -4.74 -4.08 -2.17
N GLY A 92 -4.42 -2.81 -2.43
CA GLY A 92 -3.04 -2.33 -2.40
C GLY A 92 -2.39 -2.19 -3.78
N ILE A 93 -3.19 -1.98 -4.82
CA ILE A 93 -2.76 -1.34 -6.05
C ILE A 93 -3.39 0.05 -6.05
N ALA A 94 -2.57 1.11 -6.10
CA ALA A 94 -3.06 2.49 -6.05
C ALA A 94 -4.05 2.78 -7.17
N GLY A 95 -5.02 3.64 -6.91
CA GLY A 95 -6.00 4.07 -7.91
C GLY A 95 -5.39 4.91 -9.04
N ASP A 96 -4.28 5.60 -8.76
CA ASP A 96 -3.45 6.29 -9.76
C ASP A 96 -2.49 5.30 -10.40
N ALA A 97 -2.56 5.14 -11.72
CA ALA A 97 -1.74 4.19 -12.49
C ALA A 97 -0.25 4.51 -12.46
N ALA A 98 0.13 5.80 -12.47
CA ALA A 98 1.53 6.20 -12.42
C ALA A 98 2.14 5.89 -11.05
N LEU A 99 1.39 6.17 -9.97
CA LEU A 99 1.79 5.83 -8.60
C LEU A 99 1.91 4.31 -8.43
N ALA A 100 0.92 3.53 -8.90
CA ALA A 100 0.93 2.08 -8.85
C ALA A 100 2.16 1.50 -9.57
N THR A 101 2.46 2.00 -10.77
CA THR A 101 3.62 1.59 -11.56
C THR A 101 4.95 1.95 -10.89
N ALA A 102 5.06 3.15 -10.30
CA ALA A 102 6.27 3.59 -9.58
C ALA A 102 6.62 2.71 -8.36
N TRP A 103 5.61 2.09 -7.74
CA TRP A 103 5.80 1.21 -6.59
C TRP A 103 5.96 -0.27 -6.95
N ARG A 104 5.63 -0.65 -8.18
CA ARG A 104 5.60 -2.06 -8.62
C ARG A 104 6.95 -2.78 -8.49
N SER A 105 8.05 -2.07 -8.61
CA SER A 105 9.42 -2.62 -8.49
C SER A 105 10.04 -2.45 -7.09
N ARG A 106 9.36 -1.78 -6.17
CA ARG A 106 9.87 -1.54 -4.81
C ARG A 106 9.63 -2.74 -3.91
N THR A 107 10.35 -3.82 -4.18
CA THR A 107 10.23 -5.04 -3.38
C THR A 107 10.91 -4.90 -2.02
N PHE A 108 10.54 -5.78 -1.08
CA PHE A 108 11.23 -5.97 0.19
C PHE A 108 11.40 -7.45 0.50
N ALA A 109 12.42 -7.76 1.32
CA ALA A 109 12.75 -9.12 1.69
C ALA A 109 11.66 -9.76 2.58
N ASP A 110 11.53 -11.07 2.48
CA ASP A 110 10.60 -11.84 3.30
C ASP A 110 10.96 -11.76 4.78
N ASP A 111 9.94 -11.66 5.63
CA ASP A 111 10.06 -11.85 7.07
C ASP A 111 9.92 -13.36 7.41
N PRO A 112 10.53 -13.84 8.50
CA PRO A 112 10.21 -15.16 9.03
C PRO A 112 8.77 -15.17 9.57
N ARG A 113 8.04 -16.26 9.31
CA ARG A 113 6.68 -16.38 9.80
C ARG A 113 6.66 -16.68 11.31
N SER A 114 5.92 -15.88 12.07
CA SER A 114 5.68 -16.07 13.50
C SER A 114 4.21 -16.34 13.83
N GLN A 115 3.29 -16.01 12.89
CA GLN A 115 1.85 -16.15 13.06
C GLN A 115 1.25 -16.99 11.94
N SER A 116 0.12 -17.67 12.23
CA SER A 116 -0.67 -18.39 11.23
C SER A 116 -1.69 -17.49 10.55
N ASN A 117 -2.03 -17.80 9.29
CA ASN A 117 -2.99 -17.05 8.45
C ASN A 117 -4.45 -17.36 8.83
N THR A 118 -4.80 -17.26 10.10
CA THR A 118 -6.17 -17.47 10.59
C THR A 118 -7.08 -16.30 10.21
N ARG A 119 -8.39 -16.42 10.45
CA ARG A 119 -9.37 -15.37 10.20
C ARG A 119 -8.97 -14.04 10.85
N GLY A 120 -9.09 -12.94 10.10
CA GLY A 120 -8.74 -11.59 10.51
C GLY A 120 -7.27 -11.24 10.30
N ARG A 121 -6.39 -12.21 10.02
CA ARG A 121 -4.97 -11.91 9.77
C ARG A 121 -4.78 -11.15 8.47
N VAL A 122 -3.78 -10.26 8.49
CA VAL A 122 -3.43 -9.37 7.39
C VAL A 122 -2.00 -9.65 6.95
N ALA A 123 -1.80 -9.94 5.67
CA ALA A 123 -0.49 -10.26 5.12
C ALA A 123 -0.29 -9.66 3.72
N PHE A 124 0.98 -9.50 3.31
CA PHE A 124 1.29 -9.11 1.94
C PHE A 124 1.13 -10.27 0.97
N ALA A 125 0.48 -9.98 -0.18
CA ALA A 125 0.49 -10.88 -1.32
C ALA A 125 1.82 -10.79 -2.07
N PHE A 126 2.26 -11.92 -2.65
CA PHE A 126 3.47 -12.00 -3.45
C PHE A 126 3.34 -13.10 -4.53
N ALA A 127 4.22 -13.07 -5.51
CA ALA A 127 4.27 -14.08 -6.57
C ALA A 127 5.57 -14.90 -6.55
N VAL A 128 6.64 -14.31 -6.04
CA VAL A 128 7.98 -14.93 -5.93
C VAL A 128 8.60 -14.55 -4.58
N PRO A 129 9.50 -15.37 -4.03
CA PRO A 129 10.23 -15.01 -2.81
C PRO A 129 10.89 -13.63 -2.90
N ASN A 130 10.85 -12.85 -1.82
CA ASN A 130 11.31 -11.46 -1.74
C ASN A 130 10.64 -10.51 -2.76
N GLY A 131 9.48 -10.88 -3.30
CA GLY A 131 8.74 -10.14 -4.31
C GLY A 131 7.55 -9.33 -3.80
N ARG A 132 7.41 -9.17 -2.49
CA ARG A 132 6.36 -8.35 -1.87
C ARG A 132 6.57 -6.88 -2.20
N THR A 133 5.50 -6.17 -2.54
CA THR A 133 5.54 -4.74 -2.84
C THR A 133 4.51 -3.96 -2.02
N THR A 134 3.27 -3.89 -2.51
CA THR A 134 2.22 -3.04 -1.96
C THR A 134 0.89 -3.76 -1.70
N GLN A 135 0.69 -4.93 -2.31
CA GLN A 135 -0.58 -5.64 -2.24
C GLN A 135 -0.74 -6.39 -0.92
N VAL A 136 -1.89 -6.19 -0.28
CA VAL A 136 -2.24 -6.72 1.03
C VAL A 136 -3.57 -7.45 0.94
N TYR A 137 -3.75 -8.50 1.74
CA TYR A 137 -5.05 -9.15 1.89
C TYR A 137 -5.42 -9.35 3.36
N ILE A 138 -6.73 -9.40 3.62
CA ILE A 138 -7.34 -9.77 4.89
C ILE A 138 -7.88 -11.19 4.74
N SER A 139 -7.53 -12.10 5.64
CA SER A 139 -8.10 -13.46 5.70
C SER A 139 -9.53 -13.42 6.23
N LEU A 140 -10.51 -13.85 5.44
CA LEU A 140 -11.92 -13.89 5.83
C LEU A 140 -12.32 -15.21 6.50
N ARG A 141 -11.42 -16.18 6.52
CA ARG A 141 -11.55 -17.48 7.22
C ARG A 141 -10.19 -17.93 7.74
N ASP A 142 -10.14 -19.12 8.34
CA ASP A 142 -8.89 -19.81 8.59
C ASP A 142 -8.26 -20.24 7.25
N ASN A 143 -7.13 -19.62 6.92
CA ASN A 143 -6.31 -19.86 5.75
C ASN A 143 -4.92 -20.41 6.14
N SER A 144 -4.81 -21.12 7.27
CA SER A 144 -3.54 -21.67 7.80
C SER A 144 -2.78 -22.57 6.81
N TYR A 145 -3.49 -23.14 5.82
CA TYR A 145 -2.85 -23.85 4.71
C TYR A 145 -1.89 -22.98 3.87
N GLN A 146 -1.97 -21.66 3.98
CA GLN A 146 -1.06 -20.71 3.31
C GLN A 146 0.26 -20.52 4.08
N ASP A 147 0.36 -21.02 5.30
CA ASP A 147 1.52 -20.82 6.16
C ASP A 147 2.80 -21.39 5.53
N ASP A 148 2.70 -22.59 4.93
CA ASP A 148 3.81 -23.22 4.25
C ASP A 148 4.10 -22.66 2.85
N GLN A 149 3.22 -21.77 2.36
CA GLN A 149 3.40 -21.06 1.09
C GLN A 149 4.15 -19.72 1.26
N GLY A 150 4.55 -19.38 2.50
CA GLY A 150 5.34 -18.19 2.79
C GLY A 150 4.54 -16.91 2.99
N PHE A 151 3.22 -16.98 3.19
CA PHE A 151 2.43 -15.82 3.57
C PHE A 151 2.64 -15.51 5.06
N VAL A 152 3.09 -14.29 5.34
CA VAL A 152 3.53 -13.87 6.69
C VAL A 152 2.60 -12.77 7.20
N PRO A 153 1.74 -13.06 8.18
CA PRO A 153 0.93 -12.03 8.81
C PRO A 153 1.77 -10.98 9.54
N PHE A 154 1.45 -9.71 9.33
CA PHE A 154 2.02 -8.56 10.02
C PHE A 154 1.01 -7.83 10.90
N GLY A 155 -0.26 -8.21 10.83
CA GLY A 155 -1.33 -7.56 11.58
C GLY A 155 -2.60 -8.39 11.61
N GLU A 156 -3.59 -7.84 12.33
CA GLU A 156 -4.90 -8.44 12.46
C GLU A 156 -6.00 -7.38 12.50
N VAL A 157 -7.18 -7.71 11.98
CA VAL A 157 -8.38 -6.88 12.10
C VAL A 157 -8.90 -6.98 13.53
N VAL A 158 -8.93 -5.84 14.22
CA VAL A 158 -9.44 -5.72 15.61
C VAL A 158 -10.84 -5.09 15.68
N GLN A 159 -11.26 -4.39 14.60
CA GLN A 159 -12.62 -3.86 14.45
C GLN A 159 -13.03 -3.91 12.97
N GLY A 160 -14.33 -4.13 12.69
CA GLY A 160 -14.87 -4.07 11.33
C GLY A 160 -14.67 -5.35 10.54
N MET A 161 -14.55 -6.50 11.18
CA MET A 161 -14.46 -7.80 10.48
C MET A 161 -15.74 -8.10 9.67
N GLU A 162 -16.89 -7.63 10.15
CA GLU A 162 -18.18 -7.68 9.44
C GLU A 162 -18.18 -6.78 8.20
N VAL A 163 -17.45 -5.66 8.23
CA VAL A 163 -17.25 -4.80 7.06
C VAL A 163 -16.40 -5.51 6.02
N ALA A 164 -15.33 -6.18 6.44
CA ALA A 164 -14.49 -6.97 5.54
C ALA A 164 -15.27 -8.12 4.87
N ASP A 165 -16.17 -8.79 5.61
CA ASP A 165 -17.06 -9.84 5.07
C ASP A 165 -18.11 -9.31 4.10
N ALA A 166 -18.54 -8.05 4.26
CA ALA A 166 -19.53 -7.38 3.42
C ALA A 166 -18.98 -6.77 2.13
N LEU A 167 -17.66 -6.82 1.91
CA LEU A 167 -17.03 -6.33 0.68
C LEU A 167 -17.54 -7.10 -0.53
N ASN A 168 -17.77 -6.37 -1.62
CA ASN A 168 -18.32 -6.93 -2.85
C ASN A 168 -17.41 -8.01 -3.44
N SER A 169 -17.92 -9.23 -3.51
CA SER A 169 -17.22 -10.40 -4.04
C SER A 169 -17.77 -10.88 -5.39
N GLU A 170 -18.62 -10.08 -6.04
CA GLU A 170 -19.30 -10.47 -7.28
C GLU A 170 -18.31 -10.79 -8.40
N TYR A 171 -17.24 -10.04 -8.48
CA TYR A 171 -16.22 -10.24 -9.52
C TYR A 171 -15.22 -11.35 -9.17
N GLY A 172 -15.15 -11.73 -7.90
CA GLY A 172 -14.35 -12.85 -7.41
C GLY A 172 -12.90 -12.76 -7.87
N GLU A 173 -12.50 -13.82 -8.54
CA GLU A 173 -11.14 -13.99 -9.04
C GLU A 173 -10.84 -13.20 -10.35
N THR A 174 -11.82 -12.61 -11.01
CA THR A 174 -11.67 -11.92 -12.30
C THR A 174 -11.42 -10.42 -12.19
N ALA A 175 -11.76 -9.79 -11.06
CA ALA A 175 -11.54 -8.38 -10.86
C ALA A 175 -10.05 -8.01 -10.98
N GLY A 176 -9.76 -6.85 -11.57
CA GLY A 176 -8.39 -6.40 -11.79
C GLY A 176 -7.62 -7.18 -12.86
N GLY A 177 -8.32 -7.79 -13.82
CA GLY A 177 -7.71 -8.61 -14.87
C GLY A 177 -7.41 -10.03 -14.44
N GLY A 178 -7.98 -10.46 -13.36
CA GLY A 178 -7.82 -11.77 -12.70
C GLY A 178 -6.74 -11.74 -11.65
N ILE A 179 -6.68 -12.17 -10.86
CA ILE A 179 -6.42 -12.92 -9.77
C ILE A 179 -5.04 -13.05 -9.34
N ARG A 180 -4.23 -13.43 -10.13
CA ARG A 180 -2.86 -13.77 -9.82
C ARG A 180 -1.93 -12.79 -10.50
N ALA A 181 -0.70 -12.69 -9.98
CA ALA A 181 0.40 -12.05 -10.66
C ALA A 181 0.42 -12.46 -12.15
N GLY A 182 0.62 -11.53 -13.03
CA GLY A 182 0.61 -11.74 -14.48
C GLY A 182 -0.70 -11.38 -15.20
N ARG A 183 -1.82 -11.20 -14.48
CA ARG A 183 -3.08 -10.73 -15.06
C ARG A 183 -3.53 -9.35 -14.55
N GLN A 184 -2.68 -8.65 -13.81
CA GLN A 184 -2.99 -7.35 -13.23
C GLN A 184 -2.54 -6.17 -14.10
N GLN A 185 -1.95 -6.42 -15.28
CA GLN A 185 -1.42 -5.36 -16.14
C GLN A 185 -2.45 -4.29 -16.49
N PRO A 186 -3.71 -4.61 -16.88
CA PRO A 186 -4.71 -3.58 -17.17
C PRO A 186 -5.03 -2.66 -15.98
N LEU A 187 -4.90 -3.17 -14.76
CA LEU A 187 -5.09 -2.38 -13.55
C LEU A 187 -3.91 -1.42 -13.33
N PHE A 188 -2.69 -1.88 -13.55
CA PHE A 188 -1.50 -1.02 -13.48
C PHE A 188 -1.48 0.05 -14.58
N ASP A 189 -1.99 -0.27 -15.78
CA ASP A 189 -2.01 0.68 -16.90
C ASP A 189 -3.16 1.70 -16.80
N GLY A 190 -4.30 1.30 -16.27
CA GLY A 190 -5.53 2.09 -16.30
C GLY A 190 -6.05 2.56 -14.94
N GLY A 191 -5.49 2.09 -13.83
CA GLY A 191 -5.86 2.46 -12.47
C GLY A 191 -7.38 2.38 -12.21
N ASN A 192 -7.89 3.33 -11.43
CA ASN A 192 -9.32 3.44 -11.15
C ASN A 192 -10.16 3.62 -12.42
N GLY A 193 -9.65 4.34 -13.43
CA GLY A 193 -10.37 4.52 -14.69
C GLY A 193 -10.67 3.21 -15.42
N PHE A 194 -9.79 2.23 -15.33
CA PHE A 194 -10.05 0.88 -15.83
C PHE A 194 -11.06 0.16 -14.93
N LEU A 195 -10.86 0.17 -13.61
CA LEU A 195 -11.71 -0.57 -12.66
C LEU A 195 -13.15 -0.05 -12.67
N ASP A 196 -13.36 1.27 -12.70
CA ASP A 196 -14.69 1.89 -12.67
C ASP A 196 -15.50 1.55 -13.94
N ARG A 197 -14.84 1.30 -15.09
CA ARG A 197 -15.51 0.84 -16.32
C ARG A 197 -15.76 -0.67 -16.32
N ALA A 198 -14.77 -1.46 -15.95
CA ALA A 198 -14.83 -2.91 -16.07
C ALA A 198 -15.49 -3.58 -14.85
N PHE A 199 -15.39 -2.96 -13.67
CA PHE A 199 -15.83 -3.51 -12.39
C PHE A 199 -16.45 -2.43 -11.48
N PRO A 200 -17.55 -1.76 -11.92
CA PRO A 200 -18.07 -0.54 -11.27
C PRO A 200 -18.59 -0.73 -9.84
N ARG A 201 -18.79 -1.98 -9.39
CA ARG A 201 -19.28 -2.29 -8.05
C ARG A 201 -18.21 -2.73 -7.07
N LEU A 202 -16.92 -2.60 -7.43
CA LEU A 202 -15.85 -2.83 -6.46
C LEU A 202 -15.93 -1.83 -5.32
N ASP A 203 -15.77 -2.34 -4.11
CA ASP A 203 -15.68 -1.47 -2.93
C ASP A 203 -14.38 -0.68 -2.90
N ARG A 204 -14.48 0.52 -2.35
CA ARG A 204 -13.39 1.48 -2.27
C ARG A 204 -12.73 1.44 -0.90
N LEU A 205 -11.42 1.58 -0.88
CA LEU A 205 -10.66 2.05 0.26
C LEU A 205 -10.47 3.56 0.07
N LEU A 206 -11.26 4.34 0.82
CA LEU A 206 -11.33 5.79 0.68
C LEU A 206 -10.07 6.45 1.25
N HIS A 207 -9.73 6.08 2.50
CA HIS A 207 -8.56 6.59 3.20
C HIS A 207 -7.97 5.53 4.13
N ALA A 208 -6.64 5.54 4.26
CA ALA A 208 -5.92 4.77 5.26
C ALA A 208 -5.12 5.72 6.16
N ARG A 209 -5.21 5.56 7.48
CA ARG A 209 -4.47 6.41 8.42
C ARG A 209 -4.03 5.65 9.66
N VAL A 210 -2.85 5.97 10.18
CA VAL A 210 -2.39 5.53 11.49
C VAL A 210 -3.25 6.23 12.55
N LEU A 211 -3.71 5.47 13.54
CA LEU A 211 -4.43 6.02 14.70
C LEU A 211 -3.41 6.53 15.74
N PRO A 212 -3.77 7.59 16.50
CA PRO A 212 -2.92 8.14 17.56
C PRO A 212 -2.72 7.19 18.73
#